data_a0230279803d7eb7127382178246b030
#
_entry.id   a0230279803d7eb7127382178246b030
#
_cell.length_a   1.000
_cell.length_b   1.000
_cell.length_c   1.000
_cell.angle_alpha   90.00
_cell.angle_beta   90.00
_cell.angle_gamma   90.00
#
_symmetry.space_group_name_H-M   'P 1'
#
loop_
_entity.id
_entity.type
_entity.pdbx_description
1 polymer ?
#
loop_
_entity_poly.entity_id
_entity_poly.type
_entity_poly.pdbx_seq_one_letter_code
_entity_poly.pdbx_strand_id
1 'polypeptide(L)'
;VVTSDMRDILSRFYSNFYFFSARVFREMSLVPIELQKVYRQQDERFVEVLDKIRNNTATREELDLLNSRYLLQYEPEKDNFSITLATRRDQVDYINENRLSGLPGKEYTFTGTIKGDFPEGSLPTSLELVVKTGAQVIFIKNDPERRWVNGTIGMISDITPDEKIEVVLESGEMYELERCVWENIKYTYNEKEKTIEESVLGTFLQFPIRLAWAITVHKSQGLTFNRVIVDFTGGAFAGGQTYVALSRCRSLEGIVLKRQITHRDIFVNPDIVRFSKGFNDSVLIEQSLKLAQADRLYVEAVNAFDEGDFDKMLQSFFKAIHTRYDIEKPVIQRYIRKKLNVINQLCVKNRELQQALSDRNTVLRKYAHEYYLLGNECITKAKDVRAALANFDKALSLDPTLIDAWVRKGITLEDQGDEHGAMACYNEAIRLSPLSFKALYNRGKLRYKQGDYETALSDFAKAVKQKPLHATAHDRLGDTFIKLEMPDMAARHWAIAEELREKKQQNNK
;
A
#
# COMPACT_ATOMS: atom_id res chain seq x y z
N VAL A 1 34.80 4.79 -6.52
CA VAL A 1 36.27 4.93 -6.43
C VAL A 1 36.59 5.50 -5.07
N VAL A 2 37.45 4.81 -4.31
CA VAL A 2 37.88 5.25 -2.97
C VAL A 2 38.95 6.34 -3.15
N THR A 3 38.76 7.50 -2.48
CA THR A 3 39.72 8.58 -2.49
C THR A 3 41.03 8.17 -1.79
N SER A 4 42.14 8.87 -2.04
CA SER A 4 43.46 8.56 -1.42
C SER A 4 43.36 8.52 0.10
N ASP A 5 42.74 9.53 0.71
CA ASP A 5 42.62 9.64 2.16
C ASP A 5 41.78 8.50 2.79
N MET A 6 40.69 8.13 2.10
CA MET A 6 39.89 6.98 2.52
C MET A 6 40.61 5.64 2.34
N ARG A 7 41.47 5.55 1.29
CA ARG A 7 42.28 4.35 1.05
C ARG A 7 43.23 4.07 2.19
N ASP A 8 43.90 5.09 2.72
CA ASP A 8 44.82 4.96 3.83
C ASP A 8 44.14 4.52 5.12
N ILE A 9 42.92 4.96 5.34
CA ILE A 9 42.11 4.51 6.48
C ILE A 9 41.64 3.08 6.29
N LEU A 10 41.04 2.78 5.12
CA LEU A 10 40.41 1.48 4.86
C LEU A 10 41.43 0.36 4.70
N SER A 11 42.66 0.63 4.22
CA SER A 11 43.73 -0.37 4.09
C SER A 11 44.14 -1.03 5.42
N ARG A 12 43.84 -0.36 6.55
CA ARG A 12 44.08 -0.92 7.90
C ARG A 12 43.10 -2.04 8.26
N PHE A 13 41.94 -2.09 7.57
CA PHE A 13 40.84 -2.97 7.91
C PHE A 13 40.48 -3.96 6.78
N TYR A 14 40.84 -3.65 5.52
CA TYR A 14 40.41 -4.36 4.33
C TYR A 14 41.59 -4.61 3.40
N SER A 15 41.70 -5.83 2.89
CA SER A 15 42.73 -6.23 1.89
C SER A 15 42.41 -5.71 0.49
N ASN A 16 41.14 -5.45 0.20
CA ASN A 16 40.68 -4.79 -1.03
C ASN A 16 39.47 -3.89 -0.72
N PHE A 17 39.10 -3.02 -1.68
CA PHE A 17 38.07 -2.01 -1.49
C PHE A 17 36.82 -2.30 -2.32
N TYR A 18 36.59 -3.54 -2.68
CA TYR A 18 35.33 -3.93 -3.32
C TYR A 18 34.23 -4.05 -2.28
N PHE A 19 32.97 -3.68 -2.68
CA PHE A 19 31.83 -3.68 -1.79
C PHE A 19 31.57 -5.06 -1.16
N PHE A 20 31.82 -6.13 -1.91
CA PHE A 20 31.63 -7.51 -1.43
C PHE A 20 32.68 -7.96 -0.38
N SER A 21 33.71 -7.14 -0.17
CA SER A 21 34.70 -7.37 0.91
C SER A 21 34.34 -6.65 2.22
N ALA A 22 33.31 -5.79 2.21
CA ALA A 22 32.83 -5.12 3.41
C ALA A 22 32.36 -6.15 4.47
N ARG A 23 32.65 -5.89 5.75
CA ARG A 23 32.24 -6.79 6.85
C ARG A 23 30.74 -7.04 6.86
N VAL A 24 29.94 -5.98 6.69
CA VAL A 24 28.48 -6.07 6.65
C VAL A 24 27.99 -6.99 5.53
N PHE A 25 28.71 -7.07 4.41
CA PHE A 25 28.34 -7.94 3.30
C PHE A 25 28.32 -9.43 3.68
N ARG A 26 29.19 -9.83 4.63
CA ARG A 26 29.24 -11.21 5.13
C ARG A 26 28.08 -11.55 6.06
N GLU A 27 27.47 -10.54 6.66
CA GLU A 27 26.34 -10.67 7.59
C GLU A 27 24.99 -10.60 6.87
N MET A 28 24.99 -10.14 5.62
CA MET A 28 23.78 -10.01 4.79
C MET A 28 23.53 -11.26 3.97
N SER A 29 22.29 -11.73 3.96
CA SER A 29 21.85 -12.78 3.04
C SER A 29 21.53 -12.15 1.69
N LEU A 30 22.52 -12.10 0.80
CA LEU A 30 22.40 -11.53 -0.53
C LEU A 30 22.39 -12.62 -1.60
N VAL A 31 21.54 -12.43 -2.61
CA VAL A 31 21.49 -13.29 -3.79
C VAL A 31 22.01 -12.49 -4.98
N PRO A 32 23.23 -12.74 -5.45
CA PRO A 32 23.76 -12.04 -6.60
C PRO A 32 23.14 -12.58 -7.88
N ILE A 33 22.45 -11.70 -8.61
CA ILE A 33 21.81 -12.02 -9.89
C ILE A 33 22.47 -11.21 -10.99
N GLU A 34 22.95 -11.88 -12.02
CA GLU A 34 23.47 -11.28 -13.23
C GLU A 34 22.44 -11.36 -14.36
N LEU A 35 22.14 -10.20 -14.97
CA LEU A 35 21.25 -10.15 -16.13
C LEU A 35 21.94 -10.76 -17.34
N GLN A 36 21.33 -11.75 -17.96
CA GLN A 36 21.93 -12.54 -19.05
C GLN A 36 21.70 -11.94 -20.43
N LYS A 37 20.58 -11.21 -20.62
CA LYS A 37 20.21 -10.71 -21.95
C LYS A 37 20.86 -9.36 -22.24
N VAL A 38 21.63 -9.31 -23.34
CA VAL A 38 22.24 -8.08 -23.85
C VAL A 38 21.29 -7.46 -24.87
N TYR A 39 20.95 -6.16 -24.67
CA TYR A 39 20.06 -5.40 -25.55
C TYR A 39 20.78 -4.33 -26.38
N ARG A 40 22.01 -3.99 -26.02
CA ARG A 40 22.77 -2.89 -26.64
C ARG A 40 23.35 -3.30 -28.00
N GLN A 41 23.96 -4.48 -28.05
CA GLN A 41 24.54 -5.07 -29.25
C GLN A 41 23.56 -6.05 -29.87
N GLN A 42 23.44 -6.04 -31.21
CA GLN A 42 22.61 -6.96 -31.98
C GLN A 42 23.41 -8.07 -32.66
N ASP A 43 24.73 -7.87 -32.83
CA ASP A 43 25.65 -8.85 -33.39
C ASP A 43 26.08 -9.84 -32.30
N GLU A 44 25.63 -11.07 -32.42
CA GLU A 44 25.94 -12.16 -31.47
C GLU A 44 27.45 -12.41 -31.38
N ARG A 45 28.17 -12.36 -32.50
CA ARG A 45 29.63 -12.57 -32.53
C ARG A 45 30.36 -11.49 -31.75
N PHE A 46 29.92 -10.25 -31.87
CA PHE A 46 30.50 -9.16 -31.08
C PHE A 46 30.21 -9.29 -29.60
N VAL A 47 28.98 -9.73 -29.24
CA VAL A 47 28.62 -10.01 -27.83
C VAL A 47 29.51 -11.12 -27.26
N GLU A 48 29.76 -12.20 -27.99
CA GLU A 48 30.66 -13.28 -27.55
C GLU A 48 32.08 -12.78 -27.32
N VAL A 49 32.60 -11.96 -28.22
CA VAL A 49 33.93 -11.34 -28.04
C VAL A 49 33.99 -10.48 -26.80
N LEU A 50 32.96 -9.67 -26.55
CA LEU A 50 32.87 -8.84 -25.35
C LEU A 50 32.81 -9.68 -24.06
N ASP A 51 32.09 -10.79 -24.07
CA ASP A 51 32.01 -11.68 -22.92
C ASP A 51 33.36 -12.35 -22.65
N LYS A 52 34.10 -12.79 -23.69
CA LYS A 52 35.44 -13.36 -23.52
C LYS A 52 36.43 -12.33 -22.96
N ILE A 53 36.32 -11.06 -23.39
CA ILE A 53 37.15 -9.95 -22.84
C ILE A 53 36.77 -9.69 -21.38
N ARG A 54 35.48 -9.66 -21.06
CA ARG A 54 34.97 -9.43 -19.71
C ARG A 54 35.49 -10.50 -18.73
N ASN A 55 35.50 -11.75 -19.18
CA ASN A 55 35.93 -12.90 -18.37
C ASN A 55 37.43 -13.18 -18.45
N ASN A 56 38.19 -12.40 -19.21
CA ASN A 56 39.63 -12.60 -19.45
C ASN A 56 39.94 -14.00 -20.07
N THR A 57 39.07 -14.43 -20.99
CA THR A 57 39.18 -15.71 -21.70
C THR A 57 39.36 -15.51 -23.21
N ALA A 58 39.58 -14.29 -23.65
CA ALA A 58 39.78 -13.97 -25.06
C ALA A 58 41.05 -14.64 -25.58
N THR A 59 40.94 -15.34 -26.70
CA THR A 59 42.00 -15.99 -27.42
C THR A 59 42.59 -15.05 -28.47
N ARG A 60 43.58 -15.54 -29.24
CA ARG A 60 44.17 -14.78 -30.34
C ARG A 60 43.16 -14.46 -31.44
N GLU A 61 42.20 -15.34 -31.69
CA GLU A 61 41.15 -15.16 -32.68
C GLU A 61 40.26 -13.92 -32.41
N GLU A 62 39.81 -13.79 -31.15
CA GLU A 62 39.01 -12.62 -30.75
C GLU A 62 39.83 -11.32 -30.80
N LEU A 63 41.09 -11.39 -30.40
CA LEU A 63 42.00 -10.23 -30.53
C LEU A 63 42.27 -9.84 -31.97
N ASP A 64 42.47 -10.79 -32.87
CA ASP A 64 42.67 -10.50 -34.32
C ASP A 64 41.40 -9.91 -34.93
N LEU A 65 40.21 -10.39 -34.52
CA LEU A 65 38.94 -9.82 -34.95
C LEU A 65 38.80 -8.36 -34.48
N LEU A 66 39.09 -8.04 -33.20
CA LEU A 66 39.07 -6.68 -32.70
C LEU A 66 40.11 -5.82 -33.38
N ASN A 67 41.34 -6.35 -33.57
CA ASN A 67 42.44 -5.63 -34.17
C ASN A 67 42.24 -5.42 -35.68
N SER A 68 41.29 -6.08 -36.34
CA SER A 68 40.87 -5.71 -37.71
C SER A 68 40.28 -4.28 -37.76
N ARG A 69 39.88 -3.72 -36.59
CA ARG A 69 39.38 -2.36 -36.45
C ARG A 69 40.50 -1.34 -36.21
N TYR A 70 41.78 -1.73 -36.20
CA TYR A 70 42.93 -0.84 -36.12
C TYR A 70 43.16 -0.19 -37.49
N LEU A 71 42.95 1.12 -37.55
CA LEU A 71 43.08 1.93 -38.79
C LEU A 71 44.22 2.92 -38.63
N LEU A 72 45.35 2.68 -39.32
CA LEU A 72 46.55 3.50 -39.26
C LEU A 72 46.33 4.94 -39.78
N GLN A 73 45.41 5.16 -40.71
CA GLN A 73 45.13 6.44 -41.34
C GLN A 73 43.69 6.93 -41.09
N TYR A 74 43.16 6.68 -39.90
CA TYR A 74 41.85 7.19 -39.51
C TYR A 74 41.97 8.69 -39.18
N GLU A 75 41.18 9.52 -39.89
CA GLU A 75 41.07 10.96 -39.64
C GLU A 75 39.78 11.27 -38.88
N PRO A 76 39.85 11.44 -37.56
CA PRO A 76 38.65 11.72 -36.72
C PRO A 76 37.94 13.02 -37.12
N GLU A 77 38.65 13.90 -37.85
CA GLU A 77 38.14 15.21 -38.26
C GLU A 77 37.08 15.14 -39.36
N LYS A 78 37.11 14.06 -40.13
CA LYS A 78 36.15 13.80 -41.21
C LYS A 78 34.90 13.00 -40.76
N ASP A 79 34.90 12.52 -39.53
CA ASP A 79 33.83 11.67 -39.01
C ASP A 79 33.05 12.39 -37.89
N ASN A 80 31.97 13.08 -38.29
CA ASN A 80 31.07 13.76 -37.37
C ASN A 80 30.36 12.75 -36.44
N PHE A 81 30.10 13.17 -35.18
CA PHE A 81 29.47 12.37 -34.16
C PHE A 81 30.25 11.14 -33.66
N SER A 82 31.53 10.99 -34.06
CA SER A 82 32.40 10.00 -33.44
C SER A 82 32.96 10.51 -32.10
N ILE A 83 33.14 9.63 -31.14
CA ILE A 83 33.65 9.97 -29.81
C ILE A 83 34.92 9.18 -29.48
N THR A 84 35.96 9.85 -29.01
CA THR A 84 37.19 9.20 -28.54
C THR A 84 37.04 8.79 -27.04
N LEU A 85 37.22 7.54 -26.77
CA LEU A 85 37.30 6.99 -25.41
C LEU A 85 38.79 6.84 -25.02
N ALA A 86 39.23 7.69 -24.10
CA ALA A 86 40.59 7.64 -23.59
C ALA A 86 40.65 7.20 -22.14
N THR A 87 41.78 6.63 -21.72
CA THR A 87 41.97 6.15 -20.36
C THR A 87 42.27 7.25 -19.37
N ARG A 88 42.86 8.38 -19.83
CA ARG A 88 43.36 9.47 -18.99
C ARG A 88 42.61 10.78 -19.25
N ARG A 89 42.41 11.56 -18.18
CA ARG A 89 41.71 12.84 -18.24
C ARG A 89 42.50 13.91 -19.04
N ASP A 90 43.81 14.00 -18.80
CA ASP A 90 44.68 14.95 -19.50
C ASP A 90 44.65 14.78 -21.03
N GLN A 91 44.56 13.52 -21.49
CA GLN A 91 44.43 13.22 -22.92
C GLN A 91 43.07 13.68 -23.48
N VAL A 92 42.00 13.50 -22.70
CA VAL A 92 40.64 13.96 -23.09
C VAL A 92 40.58 15.46 -23.17
N ASP A 93 41.11 16.15 -22.16
CA ASP A 93 41.14 17.62 -22.12
C ASP A 93 41.96 18.18 -23.33
N TYR A 94 43.13 17.62 -23.59
CA TYR A 94 43.95 17.99 -24.76
C TYR A 94 43.23 17.79 -26.11
N ILE A 95 42.54 16.67 -26.32
CA ILE A 95 41.78 16.43 -27.56
C ILE A 95 40.67 17.46 -27.72
N ASN A 96 39.88 17.69 -26.66
CA ASN A 96 38.74 18.60 -26.69
C ASN A 96 39.20 20.07 -26.93
N GLU A 97 40.27 20.53 -26.25
CA GLU A 97 40.82 21.85 -26.38
C GLU A 97 41.41 22.09 -27.80
N ASN A 98 42.17 21.13 -28.32
CA ASN A 98 42.71 21.23 -29.66
C ASN A 98 41.62 21.27 -30.74
N ARG A 99 40.59 20.45 -30.58
CA ARG A 99 39.46 20.43 -31.53
C ARG A 99 38.65 21.72 -31.47
N LEU A 100 38.41 22.25 -30.26
CA LEU A 100 37.72 23.53 -30.09
C LEU A 100 38.52 24.68 -30.65
N SER A 101 39.84 24.76 -30.41
CA SER A 101 40.70 25.81 -30.91
C SER A 101 40.84 25.78 -32.43
N GLY A 102 40.82 24.58 -33.05
CA GLY A 102 40.85 24.40 -34.50
C GLY A 102 39.55 24.80 -35.24
N LEU A 103 38.43 24.99 -34.53
CA LEU A 103 37.22 25.47 -35.15
C LEU A 103 37.29 26.95 -35.50
N PRO A 104 36.79 27.35 -36.68
CA PRO A 104 36.66 28.74 -37.04
C PRO A 104 35.57 29.43 -36.21
N GLY A 105 35.63 30.78 -36.16
CA GLY A 105 34.55 31.58 -35.54
C GLY A 105 34.87 32.05 -34.13
N LYS A 106 33.90 32.76 -33.55
CA LYS A 106 34.01 33.39 -32.24
C LYS A 106 33.83 32.34 -31.14
N GLU A 107 34.61 32.49 -30.09
CA GLU A 107 34.49 31.72 -28.87
C GLU A 107 33.47 32.38 -27.92
N TYR A 108 32.58 31.58 -27.35
CA TYR A 108 31.57 32.00 -26.37
C TYR A 108 31.82 31.29 -25.06
N THR A 109 31.77 32.05 -23.96
CA THR A 109 31.93 31.53 -22.61
C THR A 109 30.65 31.73 -21.82
N PHE A 110 30.04 30.65 -21.40
CA PHE A 110 28.82 30.66 -20.59
C PHE A 110 29.16 30.33 -19.14
N THR A 111 29.05 31.33 -18.26
CA THR A 111 29.31 31.14 -16.82
C THR A 111 28.11 30.56 -16.14
N GLY A 112 28.29 29.46 -15.40
CA GLY A 112 27.28 28.83 -14.55
C GLY A 112 27.07 29.62 -13.26
N THR A 113 25.95 29.42 -12.62
CA THR A 113 25.60 30.06 -11.36
C THR A 113 25.51 29.04 -10.25
N ILE A 114 26.28 29.22 -9.17
CA ILE A 114 26.23 28.41 -7.96
C ILE A 114 25.48 29.19 -6.88
N LYS A 115 24.53 28.52 -6.18
CA LYS A 115 23.86 29.05 -4.99
C LYS A 115 23.99 28.03 -3.88
N GLY A 116 24.34 28.48 -2.67
CA GLY A 116 24.56 27.60 -1.53
C GLY A 116 25.85 26.78 -1.62
N ASP A 117 25.88 25.63 -1.00
CA ASP A 117 27.05 24.73 -0.98
C ASP A 117 26.98 23.73 -2.14
N PHE A 118 27.79 23.98 -3.17
CA PHE A 118 27.98 23.07 -4.31
C PHE A 118 29.47 22.95 -4.63
N PRO A 119 30.15 21.88 -4.19
CA PRO A 119 31.60 21.74 -4.36
C PRO A 119 32.03 21.71 -5.83
N GLU A 120 33.09 22.43 -6.19
CA GLU A 120 33.60 22.47 -7.56
C GLU A 120 33.92 21.09 -8.16
N GLY A 121 34.45 20.18 -7.33
CA GLY A 121 34.75 18.80 -7.73
C GLY A 121 33.53 17.98 -8.11
N SER A 122 32.32 18.42 -7.69
CA SER A 122 31.04 17.78 -7.97
C SER A 122 30.26 18.38 -9.13
N LEU A 123 30.79 19.44 -9.75
CA LEU A 123 30.13 20.09 -10.87
C LEU A 123 29.91 19.12 -12.05
N PRO A 124 28.68 18.99 -12.53
CA PRO A 124 28.36 18.07 -13.63
C PRO A 124 28.95 18.53 -14.96
N THR A 125 29.14 19.84 -15.18
CA THR A 125 29.84 20.45 -16.29
C THR A 125 30.77 21.58 -15.79
N SER A 126 31.51 22.20 -16.67
CA SER A 126 32.41 23.29 -16.31
C SER A 126 31.64 24.54 -15.83
N LEU A 127 32.17 25.22 -14.82
CA LEU A 127 31.60 26.50 -14.37
C LEU A 127 31.62 27.50 -15.52
N GLU A 128 32.76 27.58 -16.21
CA GLU A 128 32.90 28.32 -17.46
C GLU A 128 32.85 27.32 -18.63
N LEU A 129 31.74 27.31 -19.32
CA LEU A 129 31.50 26.45 -20.49
C LEU A 129 31.93 27.23 -21.74
N VAL A 130 33.08 26.87 -22.30
CA VAL A 130 33.63 27.48 -23.52
C VAL A 130 33.24 26.65 -24.72
N VAL A 131 32.61 27.28 -25.73
CA VAL A 131 32.11 26.61 -26.94
C VAL A 131 32.20 27.52 -28.17
N LYS A 132 32.13 26.90 -29.34
CA LYS A 132 32.03 27.58 -30.65
C LYS A 132 30.93 26.90 -31.48
N THR A 133 30.43 27.61 -32.49
CA THR A 133 29.62 26.98 -33.54
C THR A 133 30.43 25.87 -34.21
N GLY A 134 29.81 24.70 -34.45
CA GLY A 134 30.49 23.49 -34.93
C GLY A 134 31.09 22.61 -33.82
N ALA A 135 31.02 23.02 -32.55
CA ALA A 135 31.54 22.20 -31.46
C ALA A 135 30.68 20.96 -31.20
N GLN A 136 31.33 19.80 -31.11
CA GLN A 136 30.67 18.56 -30.72
C GLN A 136 30.49 18.51 -29.20
N VAL A 137 29.27 18.25 -28.78
CA VAL A 137 28.88 18.22 -27.38
C VAL A 137 28.16 16.93 -27.03
N ILE A 138 28.15 16.58 -25.75
CA ILE A 138 27.37 15.50 -25.19
C ILE A 138 26.41 16.04 -24.14
N PHE A 139 25.17 15.62 -24.19
CA PHE A 139 24.20 15.93 -23.17
C PHE A 139 24.48 15.11 -21.89
N ILE A 140 24.43 15.78 -20.73
CA ILE A 140 24.77 15.19 -19.43
C ILE A 140 23.59 15.11 -18.50
N LYS A 141 22.37 15.38 -18.99
CA LYS A 141 21.11 15.25 -18.29
C LYS A 141 20.01 14.84 -19.27
N ASN A 142 19.09 13.99 -18.80
CA ASN A 142 17.91 13.65 -19.58
C ASN A 142 17.00 14.87 -19.73
N ASP A 143 16.44 15.05 -20.89
CA ASP A 143 15.45 16.09 -21.14
C ASP A 143 14.08 15.69 -20.55
N PRO A 144 13.36 16.58 -19.85
CA PRO A 144 12.02 16.30 -19.35
C PRO A 144 11.02 15.94 -20.44
N GLU A 145 11.15 16.55 -21.63
CA GLU A 145 10.30 16.31 -22.82
C GLU A 145 10.78 15.11 -23.68
N ARG A 146 11.85 14.42 -23.23
CA ARG A 146 12.43 13.25 -23.90
C ARG A 146 13.01 13.53 -25.30
N ARG A 147 13.38 14.78 -25.60
CA ARG A 147 14.05 15.17 -26.85
C ARG A 147 15.44 14.54 -26.98
N TRP A 148 16.14 14.39 -25.85
CA TRP A 148 17.41 13.67 -25.74
C TRP A 148 17.55 12.97 -24.40
N VAL A 149 18.50 12.07 -24.30
CA VAL A 149 18.89 11.39 -23.06
C VAL A 149 20.35 11.71 -22.72
N ASN A 150 20.73 11.48 -21.48
CA ASN A 150 22.12 11.58 -21.04
C ASN A 150 23.01 10.67 -21.93
N GLY A 151 24.05 11.25 -22.53
CA GLY A 151 24.95 10.57 -23.47
C GLY A 151 24.62 10.80 -24.95
N THR A 152 23.49 11.43 -25.27
CA THR A 152 23.24 11.86 -26.67
C THR A 152 24.31 12.83 -27.12
N ILE A 153 24.86 12.62 -28.33
CA ILE A 153 25.83 13.49 -28.95
C ILE A 153 25.09 14.49 -29.85
N GLY A 154 25.51 15.72 -29.82
CA GLY A 154 25.06 16.79 -30.72
C GLY A 154 26.20 17.67 -31.20
N MET A 155 25.92 18.52 -32.16
CA MET A 155 26.84 19.55 -32.66
C MET A 155 26.16 20.90 -32.57
N ILE A 156 26.85 21.89 -32.03
CA ILE A 156 26.32 23.24 -31.93
C ILE A 156 26.18 23.79 -33.36
N SER A 157 24.95 24.02 -33.79
CA SER A 157 24.62 24.53 -35.13
C SER A 157 24.74 26.06 -35.16
N ASP A 158 24.27 26.72 -34.12
CA ASP A 158 24.35 28.18 -34.00
C ASP A 158 24.40 28.64 -32.53
N ILE A 159 24.94 29.84 -32.32
CA ILE A 159 24.90 30.55 -31.04
C ILE A 159 24.39 31.95 -31.34
N THR A 160 23.17 32.24 -30.94
CA THR A 160 22.50 33.50 -31.23
C THR A 160 23.13 34.67 -30.44
N PRO A 161 22.93 35.93 -30.89
CA PRO A 161 23.37 37.10 -30.13
C PRO A 161 22.82 37.23 -28.73
N ASP A 162 21.61 36.61 -28.49
CA ASP A 162 20.96 36.56 -27.18
C ASP A 162 21.48 35.42 -26.29
N GLU A 163 22.65 34.86 -26.64
CA GLU A 163 23.32 33.78 -25.90
C GLU A 163 22.53 32.46 -25.82
N LYS A 164 21.66 32.16 -26.78
CA LYS A 164 21.00 30.88 -26.92
C LYS A 164 21.86 29.94 -27.77
N ILE A 165 21.88 28.66 -27.35
CA ILE A 165 22.62 27.61 -28.04
C ILE A 165 21.66 26.73 -28.79
N GLU A 166 21.83 26.57 -30.10
CA GLU A 166 21.13 25.58 -30.90
C GLU A 166 22.05 24.38 -31.15
N VAL A 167 21.49 23.15 -30.97
CA VAL A 167 22.25 21.93 -31.20
C VAL A 167 21.48 21.02 -32.15
N VAL A 168 22.19 20.50 -33.16
CA VAL A 168 21.71 19.46 -34.06
C VAL A 168 22.19 18.10 -33.56
N LEU A 169 21.27 17.14 -33.46
CA LEU A 169 21.56 15.75 -33.08
C LEU A 169 22.03 14.93 -34.31
N GLU A 170 22.59 13.74 -34.07
CA GLU A 170 22.94 12.77 -35.12
C GLU A 170 21.73 12.38 -35.98
N SER A 171 20.51 12.42 -35.44
CA SER A 171 19.24 12.18 -36.15
C SER A 171 18.87 13.32 -37.13
N GLY A 172 19.53 14.49 -37.06
CA GLY A 172 19.22 15.69 -37.83
C GLY A 172 18.20 16.62 -37.17
N GLU A 173 17.67 16.25 -36.00
CA GLU A 173 16.76 17.09 -35.21
C GLU A 173 17.55 18.24 -34.56
N MET A 174 16.95 19.45 -34.53
CA MET A 174 17.57 20.67 -33.98
C MET A 174 16.76 21.13 -32.74
N TYR A 175 17.49 21.51 -31.71
CA TYR A 175 16.90 21.97 -30.45
C TYR A 175 17.65 23.19 -29.89
N GLU A 176 16.88 24.17 -29.41
CA GLU A 176 17.41 25.28 -28.59
C GLU A 176 17.59 24.74 -27.16
N LEU A 177 18.75 25.03 -26.57
CA LEU A 177 19.09 24.57 -25.23
C LEU A 177 18.68 25.56 -24.16
N GLU A 178 18.14 25.04 -23.07
CA GLU A 178 17.91 25.79 -21.84
C GLU A 178 18.90 25.38 -20.76
N ARG A 179 19.19 26.33 -19.85
CA ARG A 179 20.00 26.02 -18.66
C ARG A 179 19.20 25.12 -17.70
N CYS A 180 19.88 24.14 -17.14
CA CYS A 180 19.33 23.20 -16.18
C CYS A 180 19.88 23.42 -14.78
N VAL A 181 19.08 23.17 -13.78
CA VAL A 181 19.50 23.19 -12.38
C VAL A 181 19.90 21.79 -11.93
N TRP A 182 21.04 21.69 -11.25
CA TRP A 182 21.44 20.51 -10.48
C TRP A 182 21.42 20.87 -9.00
N GLU A 183 21.05 19.93 -8.16
CA GLU A 183 20.94 20.08 -6.72
C GLU A 183 21.99 19.22 -6.02
N ASN A 184 22.67 19.81 -5.04
CA ASN A 184 23.48 19.07 -4.08
C ASN A 184 22.60 18.68 -2.90
N ILE A 185 22.17 17.41 -2.88
CA ILE A 185 21.22 16.89 -1.89
C ILE A 185 22.00 16.15 -0.82
N LYS A 186 21.72 16.50 0.45
CA LYS A 186 22.15 15.74 1.62
C LYS A 186 21.00 14.87 2.11
N TYR A 187 21.28 13.59 2.25
CA TYR A 187 20.37 12.61 2.82
C TYR A 187 20.66 12.43 4.30
N THR A 188 19.65 12.59 5.15
CA THR A 188 19.72 12.36 6.59
C THR A 188 18.68 11.34 7.00
N TYR A 189 19.05 10.38 7.85
CA TYR A 189 18.10 9.40 8.37
C TYR A 189 17.43 9.95 9.64
N ASN A 190 16.10 10.07 9.59
CA ASN A 190 15.29 10.42 10.75
C ASN A 190 14.96 9.15 11.55
N GLU A 191 15.61 8.98 12.70
CA GLU A 191 15.42 7.79 13.54
C GLU A 191 14.01 7.67 14.13
N LYS A 192 13.30 8.80 14.33
CA LYS A 192 11.96 8.81 14.92
C LYS A 192 10.91 8.34 13.93
N GLU A 193 10.97 8.84 12.70
CA GLU A 193 10.01 8.54 11.65
C GLU A 193 10.45 7.37 10.76
N LYS A 194 11.71 6.90 10.92
CA LYS A 194 12.33 5.84 10.10
C LYS A 194 12.31 6.16 8.60
N THR A 195 12.42 7.42 8.25
CA THR A 195 12.43 7.93 6.88
C THR A 195 13.75 8.59 6.54
N ILE A 196 14.09 8.60 5.25
CA ILE A 196 15.22 9.38 4.73
C ILE A 196 14.69 10.76 4.36
N GLU A 197 15.25 11.79 4.96
CA GLU A 197 14.96 13.18 4.67
C GLU A 197 15.99 13.74 3.70
N GLU A 198 15.54 14.49 2.71
CA GLU A 198 16.35 15.16 1.72
C GLU A 198 16.46 16.66 2.05
N SER A 199 17.66 17.18 2.06
CA SER A 199 17.91 18.63 2.20
C SER A 199 18.83 19.12 1.08
N VAL A 200 18.38 20.12 0.32
CA VAL A 200 19.18 20.75 -0.73
C VAL A 200 20.19 21.70 -0.08
N LEU A 201 21.47 21.39 -0.20
CA LEU A 201 22.57 22.20 0.31
C LEU A 201 22.93 23.36 -0.63
N GLY A 202 22.83 23.12 -1.93
CA GLY A 202 23.13 24.10 -2.95
C GLY A 202 22.64 23.68 -4.31
N THR A 203 22.66 24.62 -5.25
CA THR A 203 22.24 24.42 -6.64
C THR A 203 23.27 24.96 -7.60
N PHE A 204 23.37 24.31 -8.76
CA PHE A 204 24.19 24.73 -9.88
C PHE A 204 23.35 24.87 -11.15
N LEU A 205 23.37 26.02 -11.78
CA LEU A 205 22.64 26.35 -13.01
C LEU A 205 23.61 26.49 -14.17
N GLN A 206 23.51 25.65 -15.22
CA GLN A 206 24.33 25.73 -16.44
C GLN A 206 23.63 24.99 -17.58
N PHE A 207 24.13 25.12 -18.83
CA PHE A 207 23.69 24.30 -19.95
C PHE A 207 24.05 22.82 -19.73
N PRO A 208 23.15 21.86 -20.06
CA PRO A 208 23.35 20.45 -19.78
C PRO A 208 24.27 19.75 -20.80
N ILE A 209 25.34 20.38 -21.17
CA ILE A 209 26.28 19.89 -22.19
C ILE A 209 27.74 19.97 -21.74
N ARG A 210 28.58 19.18 -22.39
CA ARG A 210 30.06 19.24 -22.34
C ARG A 210 30.64 19.04 -23.73
N LEU A 211 31.86 19.53 -23.98
CA LEU A 211 32.60 19.14 -25.16
C LEU A 211 32.82 17.63 -25.20
N ALA A 212 32.66 17.03 -26.35
CA ALA A 212 32.61 15.59 -26.50
C ALA A 212 33.28 15.01 -27.75
N TRP A 213 34.36 15.58 -28.22
CA TRP A 213 35.23 14.83 -29.15
C TRP A 213 35.96 13.70 -28.46
N ALA A 214 36.23 13.88 -27.15
CA ALA A 214 36.77 12.82 -26.31
C ALA A 214 36.11 12.83 -24.91
N ILE A 215 35.96 11.65 -24.30
CA ILE A 215 35.61 11.45 -22.90
C ILE A 215 36.43 10.32 -22.31
N THR A 216 36.53 10.26 -20.97
CA THR A 216 37.20 9.13 -20.35
C THR A 216 36.33 7.87 -20.40
N VAL A 217 36.98 6.70 -20.50
CA VAL A 217 36.29 5.38 -20.41
C VAL A 217 35.37 5.30 -19.19
N HIS A 218 35.76 5.84 -18.03
CA HIS A 218 34.93 5.85 -16.83
C HIS A 218 33.66 6.68 -17.00
N LYS A 219 33.75 7.87 -17.62
CA LYS A 219 32.58 8.72 -17.87
C LYS A 219 31.66 8.16 -18.96
N SER A 220 32.16 7.27 -19.82
CA SER A 220 31.33 6.58 -20.81
C SER A 220 30.47 5.45 -20.24
N GLN A 221 30.64 5.07 -18.96
CA GLN A 221 29.84 4.03 -18.35
C GLN A 221 28.34 4.39 -18.37
N GLY A 222 27.50 3.43 -18.77
CA GLY A 222 26.05 3.66 -18.95
C GLY A 222 25.67 4.26 -20.32
N LEU A 223 26.61 4.88 -21.06
CA LEU A 223 26.34 5.50 -22.34
C LEU A 223 26.46 4.48 -23.49
N THR A 224 25.88 4.83 -24.64
CA THR A 224 25.92 4.02 -25.86
C THR A 224 26.13 4.92 -27.06
N PHE A 225 27.06 4.55 -27.95
CA PHE A 225 27.42 5.31 -29.11
C PHE A 225 27.36 4.46 -30.37
N ASN A 226 27.12 5.09 -31.51
CA ASN A 226 27.16 4.42 -32.80
C ASN A 226 28.61 4.29 -33.30
N ARG A 227 29.47 5.30 -33.03
CA ARG A 227 30.86 5.35 -33.45
C ARG A 227 31.79 5.69 -32.31
N VAL A 228 32.78 4.84 -32.08
CA VAL A 228 33.73 5.00 -30.96
C VAL A 228 35.14 4.82 -31.44
N ILE A 229 35.98 5.79 -31.10
CA ILE A 229 37.43 5.70 -31.26
C ILE A 229 38.02 5.29 -29.92
N VAL A 230 38.65 4.13 -29.86
CA VAL A 230 39.26 3.62 -28.62
C VAL A 230 40.73 3.98 -28.61
N ASP A 231 41.13 4.82 -27.68
CA ASP A 231 42.52 5.29 -27.51
C ASP A 231 43.12 4.77 -26.20
N PHE A 232 43.87 3.68 -26.32
CA PHE A 232 44.63 3.10 -25.23
C PHE A 232 46.10 3.42 -25.26
N THR A 233 46.51 4.52 -25.86
CA THR A 233 47.93 4.92 -25.98
C THR A 233 48.64 4.94 -24.62
N GLY A 234 47.96 5.32 -23.55
CA GLY A 234 48.47 5.24 -22.17
C GLY A 234 48.35 3.88 -21.48
N GLY A 235 47.90 2.80 -22.20
CA GLY A 235 47.58 1.50 -21.61
C GLY A 235 46.27 1.48 -20.84
N ALA A 236 45.69 0.29 -20.65
CA ALA A 236 44.62 0.07 -19.69
C ALA A 236 45.24 -0.10 -18.29
N PHE A 237 44.85 0.72 -17.34
CA PHE A 237 45.40 0.70 -15.98
C PHE A 237 44.46 0.12 -14.94
N ALA A 238 43.18 -0.10 -15.27
CA ALA A 238 42.17 -0.66 -14.40
C ALA A 238 41.55 -1.90 -15.01
N GLY A 239 41.33 -2.93 -14.19
CA GLY A 239 40.67 -4.16 -14.62
C GLY A 239 39.29 -3.90 -15.22
N GLY A 240 38.99 -4.54 -16.35
CA GLY A 240 37.74 -4.39 -17.08
C GLY A 240 37.61 -3.12 -17.93
N GLN A 241 38.60 -2.23 -17.95
CA GLN A 241 38.53 -0.95 -18.68
C GLN A 241 38.39 -1.16 -20.20
N THR A 242 39.06 -2.17 -20.76
CA THR A 242 38.96 -2.54 -22.18
C THR A 242 37.52 -3.01 -22.51
N TYR A 243 36.93 -3.86 -21.70
CA TYR A 243 35.53 -4.25 -21.84
C TYR A 243 34.60 -3.05 -21.80
N VAL A 244 34.78 -2.15 -20.83
CA VAL A 244 33.93 -0.94 -20.72
C VAL A 244 34.01 -0.10 -21.98
N ALA A 245 35.19 0.16 -22.53
CA ALA A 245 35.36 0.97 -23.71
C ALA A 245 34.71 0.33 -24.95
N LEU A 246 34.99 -0.95 -25.23
CA LEU A 246 34.47 -1.66 -26.40
C LEU A 246 32.95 -1.83 -26.31
N SER A 247 32.42 -2.14 -25.11
CA SER A 247 30.98 -2.33 -24.89
C SER A 247 30.16 -1.03 -25.00
N ARG A 248 30.78 0.13 -25.18
CA ARG A 248 30.06 1.37 -25.45
C ARG A 248 29.54 1.47 -26.88
N CYS A 249 30.11 0.75 -27.81
CA CYS A 249 29.65 0.72 -29.19
C CYS A 249 28.53 -0.30 -29.42
N ARG A 250 27.62 0.03 -30.33
CA ARG A 250 26.50 -0.86 -30.72
C ARG A 250 26.95 -2.02 -31.58
N SER A 251 27.95 -1.84 -32.40
CA SER A 251 28.47 -2.86 -33.32
C SER A 251 30.00 -2.81 -33.41
N LEU A 252 30.61 -3.88 -33.92
CA LEU A 252 32.05 -3.96 -34.15
C LEU A 252 32.50 -2.96 -35.22
N GLU A 253 31.68 -2.74 -36.25
CA GLU A 253 31.99 -1.81 -37.34
C GLU A 253 32.09 -0.37 -36.89
N GLY A 254 31.35 0.00 -35.84
CA GLY A 254 31.42 1.33 -35.26
C GLY A 254 32.68 1.61 -34.41
N ILE A 255 33.54 0.61 -34.22
CA ILE A 255 34.77 0.74 -33.43
C ILE A 255 35.93 1.06 -34.34
N VAL A 256 36.74 2.05 -33.91
CA VAL A 256 38.06 2.35 -34.48
C VAL A 256 39.07 2.25 -33.33
N LEU A 257 40.12 1.48 -33.53
CA LEU A 257 41.24 1.37 -32.60
C LEU A 257 42.40 2.25 -33.01
N LYS A 258 42.91 3.13 -32.16
CA LYS A 258 44.14 3.92 -32.40
C LYS A 258 45.42 3.13 -32.25
N ARG A 259 45.36 2.02 -31.51
CA ARG A 259 46.43 1.01 -31.43
C ARG A 259 45.82 -0.39 -31.27
N GLN A 260 46.62 -1.39 -31.62
CA GLN A 260 46.20 -2.78 -31.41
C GLN A 260 46.06 -3.11 -29.94
N ILE A 261 44.98 -3.88 -29.62
CA ILE A 261 44.74 -4.44 -28.28
C ILE A 261 45.54 -5.71 -28.13
N THR A 262 46.19 -5.85 -26.98
CA THR A 262 46.98 -7.01 -26.62
C THR A 262 46.41 -7.69 -25.38
N HIS A 263 46.79 -8.91 -25.07
CA HIS A 263 46.39 -9.58 -23.81
C HIS A 263 46.75 -8.78 -22.56
N ARG A 264 47.77 -7.91 -22.61
CA ARG A 264 48.11 -7.04 -21.47
C ARG A 264 47.08 -5.95 -21.20
N ASP A 265 46.27 -5.64 -22.17
CA ASP A 265 45.21 -4.63 -22.06
C ASP A 265 43.91 -5.27 -21.50
N ILE A 266 43.86 -6.62 -21.47
CA ILE A 266 42.70 -7.37 -20.98
C ILE A 266 43.11 -8.04 -19.68
N PHE A 267 42.64 -7.50 -18.57
CA PHE A 267 42.85 -8.11 -17.28
C PHE A 267 41.65 -7.83 -16.37
N VAL A 268 41.38 -8.79 -15.48
CA VAL A 268 40.32 -8.73 -14.50
C VAL A 268 40.87 -9.08 -13.14
N ASN A 269 40.46 -8.40 -12.09
CA ASN A 269 40.89 -8.70 -10.75
C ASN A 269 40.41 -10.09 -10.33
N PRO A 270 41.27 -11.00 -9.80
CA PRO A 270 40.88 -12.34 -9.40
C PRO A 270 39.79 -12.41 -8.34
N ASP A 271 39.68 -11.39 -7.46
CA ASP A 271 38.62 -11.33 -6.44
C ASP A 271 37.25 -11.12 -7.08
N ILE A 272 37.17 -10.31 -8.15
CA ILE A 272 35.94 -10.12 -8.94
C ILE A 272 35.54 -11.43 -9.61
N VAL A 273 36.49 -12.13 -10.24
CA VAL A 273 36.22 -13.45 -10.87
C VAL A 273 35.73 -14.46 -9.86
N ARG A 274 36.33 -14.45 -8.65
CA ARG A 274 35.88 -15.34 -7.56
C ARG A 274 34.45 -15.00 -7.11
N PHE A 275 34.15 -13.74 -6.97
CA PHE A 275 32.83 -13.28 -6.56
C PHE A 275 31.74 -13.58 -7.62
N SER A 276 32.05 -13.37 -8.90
CA SER A 276 31.10 -13.62 -10.00
C SER A 276 30.70 -15.09 -10.17
N LYS A 277 31.50 -16.03 -9.67
CA LYS A 277 31.14 -17.48 -9.67
C LYS A 277 29.90 -17.80 -8.84
N GLY A 278 29.52 -16.92 -7.91
CA GLY A 278 28.30 -17.03 -7.11
C GLY A 278 27.05 -16.40 -7.77
N PHE A 279 27.17 -15.84 -8.96
CA PHE A 279 26.03 -15.25 -9.65
C PHE A 279 25.09 -16.33 -10.18
N ASN A 280 23.79 -16.06 -10.10
CA ASN A 280 22.74 -16.93 -10.64
C ASN A 280 22.76 -18.37 -10.06
N ASP A 281 23.20 -18.53 -8.82
CA ASP A 281 23.09 -19.81 -8.12
C ASP A 281 21.61 -20.16 -7.94
N SER A 282 21.15 -21.16 -8.69
CA SER A 282 19.75 -21.59 -8.71
C SER A 282 19.25 -22.07 -7.36
N VAL A 283 20.10 -22.74 -6.57
CA VAL A 283 19.75 -23.23 -5.24
C VAL A 283 19.55 -22.08 -4.28
N LEU A 284 20.47 -21.11 -4.29
CA LEU A 284 20.40 -19.92 -3.44
C LEU A 284 19.20 -19.05 -3.81
N ILE A 285 18.91 -18.89 -5.11
CA ILE A 285 17.75 -18.18 -5.61
C ILE A 285 16.46 -18.85 -5.13
N GLU A 286 16.33 -20.16 -5.31
CA GLU A 286 15.12 -20.89 -4.90
C GLU A 286 14.90 -20.81 -3.38
N GLN A 287 15.94 -20.99 -2.59
CA GLN A 287 15.86 -20.84 -1.13
C GLN A 287 15.42 -19.43 -0.74
N SER A 288 15.98 -18.40 -1.37
CA SER A 288 15.64 -17.01 -1.07
C SER A 288 14.23 -16.65 -1.49
N LEU A 289 13.74 -17.18 -2.62
CA LEU A 289 12.35 -17.02 -3.05
C LEU A 289 11.37 -17.68 -2.07
N LYS A 290 11.70 -18.89 -1.56
CA LYS A 290 10.89 -19.54 -0.51
C LYS A 290 10.85 -18.71 0.77
N LEU A 291 12.00 -18.16 1.19
CA LEU A 291 12.04 -17.28 2.36
C LEU A 291 11.21 -16.02 2.17
N ALA A 292 11.33 -15.36 1.03
CA ALA A 292 10.55 -14.17 0.69
C ALA A 292 9.04 -14.46 0.59
N GLN A 293 8.68 -15.63 0.05
CA GLN A 293 7.28 -16.07 0.02
C GLN A 293 6.72 -16.27 1.43
N ALA A 294 7.50 -16.87 2.34
CA ALA A 294 7.08 -17.01 3.73
C ALA A 294 6.88 -15.64 4.41
N ASP A 295 7.82 -14.71 4.22
CA ASP A 295 7.70 -13.35 4.78
C ASP A 295 6.44 -12.64 4.27
N ARG A 296 6.16 -12.72 2.96
CA ARG A 296 4.94 -12.16 2.37
C ARG A 296 3.68 -12.75 3.00
N LEU A 297 3.62 -14.07 3.17
CA LEU A 297 2.46 -14.76 3.77
C LEU A 297 2.28 -14.39 5.24
N TYR A 298 3.36 -14.21 6.01
CA TYR A 298 3.27 -13.71 7.39
C TYR A 298 2.74 -12.28 7.44
N VAL A 299 3.21 -11.39 6.55
CA VAL A 299 2.70 -10.00 6.46
C VAL A 299 1.22 -10.00 6.08
N GLU A 300 0.82 -10.82 5.12
CA GLU A 300 -0.59 -10.95 4.71
C GLU A 300 -1.48 -11.43 5.86
N ALA A 301 -1.02 -12.43 6.64
CA ALA A 301 -1.73 -12.90 7.82
C ALA A 301 -1.88 -11.80 8.90
N VAL A 302 -0.84 -10.98 9.09
CA VAL A 302 -0.87 -9.84 10.02
C VAL A 302 -1.88 -8.79 9.58
N ASN A 303 -1.87 -8.41 8.32
CA ASN A 303 -2.79 -7.41 7.77
C ASN A 303 -4.25 -7.91 7.86
N ALA A 304 -4.50 -9.16 7.46
CA ALA A 304 -5.84 -9.77 7.57
C ALA A 304 -6.34 -9.80 9.03
N PHE A 305 -5.46 -10.08 10.00
CA PHE A 305 -5.80 -10.00 11.41
C PHE A 305 -6.22 -8.58 11.83
N ASP A 306 -5.49 -7.55 11.40
CA ASP A 306 -5.77 -6.16 11.75
C ASP A 306 -7.06 -5.65 11.07
N GLU A 307 -7.41 -6.20 9.90
CA GLU A 307 -8.66 -5.96 9.18
C GLU A 307 -9.85 -6.75 9.77
N GLY A 308 -9.61 -7.73 10.65
CA GLY A 308 -10.64 -8.59 11.24
C GLY A 308 -11.07 -9.77 10.35
N ASP A 309 -10.36 -10.02 9.25
CA ASP A 309 -10.57 -11.18 8.36
C ASP A 309 -9.77 -12.39 8.89
N PHE A 310 -10.37 -13.06 9.86
CA PHE A 310 -9.71 -14.19 10.55
C PHE A 310 -9.56 -15.44 9.67
N ASP A 311 -10.44 -15.65 8.69
CA ASP A 311 -10.34 -16.78 7.77
C ASP A 311 -9.15 -16.62 6.83
N LYS A 312 -8.98 -15.44 6.24
CA LYS A 312 -7.81 -15.11 5.43
C LYS A 312 -6.52 -15.14 6.24
N MET A 313 -6.56 -14.60 7.47
CA MET A 313 -5.44 -14.67 8.41
C MET A 313 -4.98 -16.09 8.64
N LEU A 314 -5.88 -17.02 8.98
CA LEU A 314 -5.54 -18.43 9.22
C LEU A 314 -4.99 -19.11 7.96
N GLN A 315 -5.59 -18.89 6.80
CA GLN A 315 -5.11 -19.46 5.54
C GLN A 315 -3.69 -19.01 5.20
N SER A 316 -3.43 -17.71 5.28
CA SER A 316 -2.10 -17.14 4.99
C SER A 316 -1.07 -17.59 6.03
N PHE A 317 -1.47 -17.67 7.30
CA PHE A 317 -0.62 -18.13 8.39
C PHE A 317 -0.23 -19.61 8.25
N PHE A 318 -1.17 -20.50 7.93
CA PHE A 318 -0.86 -21.90 7.69
C PHE A 318 0.07 -22.10 6.48
N LYS A 319 -0.18 -21.39 5.37
CA LYS A 319 0.72 -21.42 4.22
C LYS A 319 2.13 -20.93 4.59
N ALA A 320 2.22 -19.88 5.40
CA ALA A 320 3.50 -19.35 5.86
C ALA A 320 4.28 -20.39 6.69
N ILE A 321 3.62 -21.03 7.65
CA ILE A 321 4.25 -22.09 8.49
C ILE A 321 4.73 -23.26 7.65
N HIS A 322 3.98 -23.72 6.66
CA HIS A 322 4.39 -24.79 5.76
C HIS A 322 5.62 -24.40 4.90
N THR A 323 5.74 -23.12 4.56
CA THR A 323 6.85 -22.61 3.78
C THR A 323 8.11 -22.41 4.65
N ARG A 324 7.95 -21.87 5.86
CA ARG A 324 9.01 -21.63 6.84
C ARG A 324 8.43 -21.62 8.26
N TYR A 325 8.91 -22.56 9.08
CA TYR A 325 8.45 -22.71 10.46
C TYR A 325 9.13 -21.72 11.40
N ASP A 326 8.53 -20.52 11.53
CA ASP A 326 9.07 -19.44 12.36
C ASP A 326 8.35 -19.24 13.70
N ILE A 327 7.31 -20.01 13.97
CA ILE A 327 6.42 -19.80 15.12
C ILE A 327 7.15 -19.86 16.47
N GLU A 328 8.24 -20.60 16.55
CA GLU A 328 9.06 -20.72 17.76
C GLU A 328 10.05 -19.57 17.96
N LYS A 329 10.26 -18.71 16.95
CA LYS A 329 11.14 -17.56 17.08
C LYS A 329 10.62 -16.59 18.14
N PRO A 330 11.45 -16.13 19.10
CA PRO A 330 11.01 -15.28 20.21
C PRO A 330 10.31 -13.98 19.76
N VAL A 331 10.67 -13.45 18.60
CA VAL A 331 10.05 -12.26 18.01
C VAL A 331 8.61 -12.55 17.59
N ILE A 332 8.38 -13.66 16.91
CA ILE A 332 7.04 -14.09 16.46
C ILE A 332 6.16 -14.41 17.65
N GLN A 333 6.68 -15.16 18.64
CA GLN A 333 5.93 -15.45 19.86
C GLN A 333 5.51 -14.19 20.61
N ARG A 334 6.42 -13.21 20.75
CA ARG A 334 6.08 -11.92 21.37
C ARG A 334 5.00 -11.18 20.60
N TYR A 335 5.06 -11.21 19.27
CA TYR A 335 4.06 -10.60 18.41
C TYR A 335 2.68 -11.26 18.60
N ILE A 336 2.62 -12.59 18.51
CA ILE A 336 1.38 -13.38 18.73
C ILE A 336 0.79 -13.07 20.12
N ARG A 337 1.60 -13.09 21.18
CA ARG A 337 1.16 -12.74 22.54
C ARG A 337 0.57 -11.35 22.62
N LYS A 338 1.19 -10.36 21.96
CA LYS A 338 0.69 -8.98 21.91
C LYS A 338 -0.70 -8.92 21.26
N LYS A 339 -0.91 -9.62 20.13
CA LYS A 339 -2.22 -9.65 19.44
C LYS A 339 -3.27 -10.40 20.27
N LEU A 340 -2.94 -11.55 20.88
CA LEU A 340 -3.84 -12.27 21.78
C LEU A 340 -4.23 -11.43 23.00
N ASN A 341 -3.32 -10.65 23.57
CA ASN A 341 -3.64 -9.75 24.69
C ASN A 341 -4.67 -8.70 24.29
N VAL A 342 -4.58 -8.14 23.08
CA VAL A 342 -5.60 -7.19 22.57
C VAL A 342 -6.97 -7.85 22.49
N ILE A 343 -7.06 -9.06 21.94
CA ILE A 343 -8.32 -9.83 21.89
C ILE A 343 -8.86 -10.07 23.31
N ASN A 344 -8.02 -10.53 24.23
CA ASN A 344 -8.44 -10.77 25.62
C ASN A 344 -8.98 -9.50 26.28
N GLN A 345 -8.31 -8.34 26.09
CA GLN A 345 -8.79 -7.07 26.61
C GLN A 345 -10.15 -6.68 26.02
N LEU A 346 -10.34 -6.87 24.71
CA LEU A 346 -11.62 -6.62 24.05
C LEU A 346 -12.73 -7.55 24.57
N CYS A 347 -12.43 -8.83 24.78
CA CYS A 347 -13.36 -9.80 25.36
C CYS A 347 -13.77 -9.42 26.80
N VAL A 348 -12.82 -8.98 27.63
CA VAL A 348 -13.10 -8.50 29.00
C VAL A 348 -14.00 -7.27 28.94
N LYS A 349 -13.63 -6.28 28.14
CA LYS A 349 -14.41 -5.04 28.01
C LYS A 349 -15.82 -5.29 27.48
N ASN A 350 -15.99 -6.24 26.53
CA ASN A 350 -17.30 -6.59 26.01
C ASN A 350 -18.17 -7.22 27.11
N ARG A 351 -17.61 -8.11 27.96
CA ARG A 351 -18.36 -8.68 29.11
C ARG A 351 -18.78 -7.60 30.10
N GLU A 352 -17.87 -6.67 30.43
CA GLU A 352 -18.16 -5.53 31.32
C GLU A 352 -19.31 -4.68 30.75
N LEU A 353 -19.27 -4.36 29.44
CA LEU A 353 -20.34 -3.61 28.78
C LEU A 353 -21.67 -4.36 28.78
N GLN A 354 -21.65 -5.66 28.52
CA GLN A 354 -22.84 -6.48 28.56
C GLN A 354 -23.44 -6.55 29.98
N GLN A 355 -22.60 -6.65 31.01
CA GLN A 355 -23.03 -6.61 32.38
C GLN A 355 -23.64 -5.26 32.74
N ALA A 356 -22.95 -4.16 32.40
CA ALA A 356 -23.47 -2.82 32.66
C ALA A 356 -24.80 -2.54 31.94
N LEU A 357 -24.96 -3.05 30.72
CA LEU A 357 -26.24 -2.97 30.00
C LEU A 357 -27.34 -3.77 30.68
N SER A 358 -27.05 -5.00 31.17
CA SER A 358 -27.96 -5.82 31.91
C SER A 358 -28.41 -5.16 33.22
N ASP A 359 -27.45 -4.61 33.98
CA ASP A 359 -27.72 -3.90 35.23
C ASP A 359 -28.58 -2.67 34.99
N ARG A 360 -28.26 -1.88 33.95
CA ARG A 360 -29.07 -0.73 33.54
C ARG A 360 -30.50 -1.14 33.18
N ASN A 361 -30.67 -2.19 32.39
CA ASN A 361 -31.99 -2.67 32.00
C ASN A 361 -32.78 -3.15 33.21
N THR A 362 -32.12 -3.77 34.20
CA THR A 362 -32.78 -4.19 35.47
C THR A 362 -33.28 -3.00 36.24
N VAL A 363 -32.48 -1.92 36.34
CA VAL A 363 -32.88 -0.67 37.01
C VAL A 363 -34.03 0.00 36.26
N LEU A 364 -33.98 0.07 34.93
CA LEU A 364 -35.07 0.64 34.12
C LEU A 364 -36.37 -0.12 34.30
N ARG A 365 -36.34 -1.45 34.31
CA ARG A 365 -37.53 -2.28 34.57
C ARG A 365 -38.11 -2.03 35.95
N LYS A 366 -37.28 -1.85 36.97
CA LYS A 366 -37.74 -1.51 38.31
C LYS A 366 -38.49 -0.18 38.31
N TYR A 367 -37.91 0.86 37.72
CA TYR A 367 -38.60 2.16 37.63
C TYR A 367 -39.83 2.11 36.76
N ALA A 368 -39.83 1.35 35.68
CA ALA A 368 -41.01 1.15 34.82
C ALA A 368 -42.16 0.55 35.66
N HIS A 369 -41.85 -0.43 36.52
CA HIS A 369 -42.85 -1.04 37.40
C HIS A 369 -43.37 -0.08 38.49
N GLU A 370 -42.52 0.78 39.05
CA GLU A 370 -42.90 1.84 39.98
C GLU A 370 -43.86 2.84 39.33
N TYR A 371 -43.56 3.32 38.12
CA TYR A 371 -44.48 4.20 37.37
C TYR A 371 -45.80 3.49 37.02
N TYR A 372 -45.77 2.21 36.67
CA TYR A 372 -47.00 1.44 36.49
C TYR A 372 -47.86 1.39 37.75
N LEU A 373 -47.27 1.18 38.93
CA LEU A 373 -47.99 1.20 40.22
C LEU A 373 -48.55 2.58 40.52
N LEU A 374 -47.77 3.67 40.28
CA LEU A 374 -48.27 5.04 40.44
C LEU A 374 -49.45 5.36 39.51
N GLY A 375 -49.38 4.87 38.27
CA GLY A 375 -50.50 5.01 37.33
C GLY A 375 -51.77 4.33 37.83
N ASN A 376 -51.64 3.13 38.41
CA ASN A 376 -52.78 2.41 39.07
C ASN A 376 -53.32 3.21 40.30
N GLU A 377 -52.44 3.77 41.10
CA GLU A 377 -52.86 4.57 42.24
C GLU A 377 -53.59 5.87 41.80
N CYS A 378 -53.14 6.52 40.73
CA CYS A 378 -53.84 7.65 40.15
C CYS A 378 -55.31 7.30 39.76
N ILE A 379 -55.54 6.11 39.21
CA ILE A 379 -56.90 5.66 38.87
C ILE A 379 -57.69 5.34 40.15
N THR A 380 -57.10 4.56 41.05
CA THR A 380 -57.88 3.99 42.18
C THR A 380 -58.09 4.92 43.35
N LYS A 381 -57.07 5.76 43.67
CA LYS A 381 -57.10 6.66 44.83
C LYS A 381 -57.42 8.09 44.43
N ALA A 382 -56.69 8.63 43.40
CA ALA A 382 -56.79 10.04 43.03
C ALA A 382 -57.91 10.31 42.01
N LYS A 383 -58.38 9.30 41.29
CA LYS A 383 -59.34 9.43 40.16
C LYS A 383 -58.84 10.37 39.05
N ASP A 384 -57.52 10.53 38.92
CA ASP A 384 -56.89 11.37 37.93
C ASP A 384 -56.42 10.49 36.76
N VAL A 385 -57.24 10.45 35.73
CA VAL A 385 -56.98 9.63 34.51
C VAL A 385 -55.83 10.20 33.69
N ARG A 386 -55.68 11.53 33.66
CA ARG A 386 -54.58 12.16 32.90
C ARG A 386 -53.23 11.81 33.52
N ALA A 387 -53.11 11.93 34.84
CA ALA A 387 -51.89 11.53 35.54
C ALA A 387 -51.62 10.03 35.39
N ALA A 388 -52.67 9.16 35.42
CA ALA A 388 -52.50 7.75 35.20
C ALA A 388 -51.93 7.39 33.85
N LEU A 389 -52.46 8.00 32.74
CA LEU A 389 -51.98 7.76 31.39
C LEU A 389 -50.51 8.24 31.24
N ALA A 390 -50.18 9.41 31.79
CA ALA A 390 -48.77 9.91 31.79
C ALA A 390 -47.79 8.97 32.49
N ASN A 391 -48.22 8.37 33.62
CA ASN A 391 -47.44 7.39 34.35
C ASN A 391 -47.29 6.07 33.57
N PHE A 392 -48.36 5.58 32.91
CA PHE A 392 -48.27 4.40 32.05
C PHE A 392 -47.33 4.66 30.82
N ASP A 393 -47.43 5.85 30.22
CA ASP A 393 -46.53 6.24 29.14
C ASP A 393 -45.07 6.27 29.60
N LYS A 394 -44.80 6.80 30.78
CA LYS A 394 -43.47 6.82 31.38
C LYS A 394 -42.98 5.41 31.66
N ALA A 395 -43.83 4.52 32.23
CA ALA A 395 -43.49 3.13 32.47
C ALA A 395 -43.08 2.43 31.15
N LEU A 396 -43.88 2.62 30.09
CA LEU A 396 -43.64 2.03 28.76
C LEU A 396 -42.44 2.62 28.02
N SER A 397 -42.09 3.88 28.31
CA SER A 397 -40.86 4.49 27.78
C SER A 397 -39.61 3.90 28.42
N LEU A 398 -39.68 3.44 29.66
CA LEU A 398 -38.57 2.82 30.40
C LEU A 398 -38.47 1.29 30.15
N ASP A 399 -39.60 0.62 30.04
CA ASP A 399 -39.71 -0.80 29.69
C ASP A 399 -40.87 -1.02 28.71
N PRO A 400 -40.64 -0.95 27.40
CA PRO A 400 -41.69 -1.24 26.41
C PRO A 400 -42.27 -2.65 26.47
N THR A 401 -41.61 -3.56 27.19
CA THR A 401 -42.04 -4.96 27.31
C THR A 401 -42.99 -5.20 28.50
N LEU A 402 -43.33 -4.19 29.26
CA LEU A 402 -44.20 -4.29 30.45
C LEU A 402 -45.66 -4.44 30.04
N ILE A 403 -46.11 -5.71 29.87
CA ILE A 403 -47.42 -6.09 29.34
C ILE A 403 -48.54 -5.53 30.19
N ASP A 404 -48.41 -5.57 31.52
CA ASP A 404 -49.47 -5.07 32.43
C ASP A 404 -49.70 -3.55 32.26
N ALA A 405 -48.65 -2.77 31.93
CA ALA A 405 -48.79 -1.35 31.65
C ALA A 405 -49.57 -1.10 30.35
N TRP A 406 -49.28 -1.87 29.28
CA TRP A 406 -50.01 -1.82 28.03
C TRP A 406 -51.49 -2.13 28.24
N VAL A 407 -51.83 -3.21 28.93
CA VAL A 407 -53.19 -3.62 29.22
C VAL A 407 -53.91 -2.56 30.07
N ARG A 408 -53.27 -2.03 31.11
CA ARG A 408 -53.87 -1.05 32.01
C ARG A 408 -54.09 0.29 31.31
N LYS A 409 -53.13 0.74 30.48
CA LYS A 409 -53.29 1.90 29.61
C LYS A 409 -54.50 1.70 28.66
N GLY A 410 -54.60 0.54 28.01
CA GLY A 410 -55.72 0.22 27.14
C GLY A 410 -57.07 0.27 27.84
N ILE A 411 -57.22 -0.30 29.05
CA ILE A 411 -58.40 -0.21 29.85
C ILE A 411 -58.76 1.26 30.16
N THR A 412 -57.76 2.03 30.58
CA THR A 412 -57.94 3.46 30.90
C THR A 412 -58.42 4.28 29.70
N LEU A 413 -57.86 4.03 28.52
CA LEU A 413 -58.30 4.67 27.28
C LEU A 413 -59.70 4.25 26.85
N GLU A 414 -60.04 2.99 26.99
CA GLU A 414 -61.40 2.47 26.74
C GLU A 414 -62.42 3.15 27.65
N ASP A 415 -62.11 3.30 28.95
CA ASP A 415 -62.98 4.01 29.92
C ASP A 415 -63.16 5.52 29.58
N GLN A 416 -62.22 6.12 28.86
CA GLN A 416 -62.31 7.49 28.36
C GLN A 416 -63.01 7.61 26.98
N GLY A 417 -63.38 6.48 26.36
CA GLY A 417 -64.02 6.43 25.06
C GLY A 417 -63.00 6.41 23.89
N ASP A 418 -61.71 6.38 24.14
CA ASP A 418 -60.69 6.20 23.10
C ASP A 418 -60.52 4.71 22.77
N GLU A 419 -61.48 4.19 22.04
CA GLU A 419 -61.46 2.79 21.62
C GLU A 419 -60.31 2.45 20.67
N HIS A 420 -59.89 3.40 19.86
CA HIS A 420 -58.77 3.17 18.93
C HIS A 420 -57.42 3.07 19.68
N GLY A 421 -57.15 3.98 20.60
CA GLY A 421 -55.99 3.89 21.48
C GLY A 421 -55.96 2.65 22.34
N ALA A 422 -57.13 2.26 22.88
CA ALA A 422 -57.29 1.01 23.65
C ALA A 422 -56.96 -0.23 22.82
N MET A 423 -57.49 -0.32 21.57
CA MET A 423 -57.18 -1.42 20.63
C MET A 423 -55.68 -1.52 20.33
N ALA A 424 -55.01 -0.39 20.08
CA ALA A 424 -53.59 -0.35 19.86
C ALA A 424 -52.77 -0.89 21.05
N CYS A 425 -53.16 -0.50 22.28
CA CYS A 425 -52.51 -1.00 23.51
C CYS A 425 -52.73 -2.50 23.71
N TYR A 426 -53.92 -3.01 23.48
CA TYR A 426 -54.19 -4.45 23.58
C TYR A 426 -53.45 -5.25 22.50
N ASN A 427 -53.38 -4.73 21.27
CA ASN A 427 -52.60 -5.38 20.21
C ASN A 427 -51.13 -5.46 20.55
N GLU A 428 -50.53 -4.41 21.11
CA GLU A 428 -49.13 -4.41 21.53
C GLU A 428 -48.90 -5.38 22.70
N ALA A 429 -49.79 -5.39 23.67
CA ALA A 429 -49.74 -6.38 24.75
C ALA A 429 -49.81 -7.84 24.27
N ILE A 430 -50.63 -8.14 23.24
CA ILE A 430 -50.73 -9.46 22.62
C ILE A 430 -49.52 -9.76 21.73
N ARG A 431 -48.96 -8.77 21.05
CA ARG A 431 -47.72 -8.94 20.29
C ARG A 431 -46.56 -9.36 21.18
N LEU A 432 -46.45 -8.74 22.37
CA LEU A 432 -45.43 -9.07 23.37
C LEU A 432 -45.69 -10.39 24.07
N SER A 433 -46.96 -10.70 24.35
CA SER A 433 -47.40 -11.96 24.96
C SER A 433 -48.69 -12.45 24.30
N PRO A 434 -48.57 -13.33 23.28
CA PRO A 434 -49.74 -13.85 22.54
C PRO A 434 -50.77 -14.58 23.37
N LEU A 435 -50.38 -15.02 24.57
CA LEU A 435 -51.22 -15.79 25.51
C LEU A 435 -51.63 -14.96 26.73
N SER A 436 -51.48 -13.66 26.73
CA SER A 436 -51.90 -12.78 27.82
C SER A 436 -53.43 -12.81 28.00
N PHE A 437 -53.89 -13.47 29.04
CA PHE A 437 -55.31 -13.52 29.36
C PHE A 437 -55.95 -12.14 29.43
N LYS A 438 -55.33 -11.22 30.17
CA LYS A 438 -55.87 -9.86 30.37
C LYS A 438 -55.98 -9.10 29.04
N ALA A 439 -54.99 -9.19 28.17
CA ALA A 439 -54.97 -8.51 26.88
C ALA A 439 -56.03 -9.09 25.92
N LEU A 440 -56.07 -10.42 25.79
CA LEU A 440 -57.05 -11.11 24.96
C LEU A 440 -58.48 -10.86 25.45
N TYR A 441 -58.71 -10.95 26.75
CA TYR A 441 -60.07 -10.74 27.32
C TYR A 441 -60.57 -9.28 27.09
N ASN A 442 -59.73 -8.29 27.33
CA ASN A 442 -60.15 -6.87 27.14
C ASN A 442 -60.28 -6.54 25.67
N ARG A 443 -59.39 -7.02 24.79
CA ARG A 443 -59.56 -6.83 23.34
C ARG A 443 -60.82 -7.52 22.82
N GLY A 444 -61.14 -8.71 23.26
CA GLY A 444 -62.38 -9.41 22.95
C GLY A 444 -63.62 -8.64 23.40
N LYS A 445 -63.60 -8.05 24.61
CA LYS A 445 -64.66 -7.14 25.09
C LYS A 445 -64.86 -5.95 24.14
N LEU A 446 -63.77 -5.29 23.76
CA LEU A 446 -63.85 -4.13 22.91
C LEU A 446 -64.38 -4.48 21.51
N ARG A 447 -63.92 -5.57 20.92
CA ARG A 447 -64.42 -6.11 19.63
C ARG A 447 -65.88 -6.51 19.71
N TYR A 448 -66.28 -7.14 20.77
CA TYR A 448 -67.70 -7.49 21.00
C TYR A 448 -68.57 -6.22 21.02
N LYS A 449 -68.13 -5.16 21.73
CA LYS A 449 -68.79 -3.87 21.78
C LYS A 449 -68.89 -3.21 20.39
N GLN A 450 -67.90 -3.41 19.54
CA GLN A 450 -67.86 -2.88 18.17
C GLN A 450 -68.66 -3.70 17.16
N GLY A 451 -69.24 -4.86 17.62
CA GLY A 451 -70.02 -5.73 16.74
C GLY A 451 -69.18 -6.76 15.96
N ASP A 452 -67.85 -6.78 16.15
CA ASP A 452 -66.97 -7.76 15.51
C ASP A 452 -66.94 -9.05 16.34
N TYR A 453 -68.02 -9.79 16.22
CA TYR A 453 -68.23 -10.98 17.06
C TYR A 453 -67.32 -12.16 16.71
N GLU A 454 -66.92 -12.31 15.42
CA GLU A 454 -66.05 -13.41 14.98
C GLU A 454 -64.65 -13.30 15.59
N THR A 455 -64.06 -12.11 15.54
CA THR A 455 -62.74 -11.89 16.09
C THR A 455 -62.78 -11.80 17.62
N ALA A 456 -63.89 -11.31 18.21
CA ALA A 456 -64.12 -11.36 19.66
C ALA A 456 -64.19 -12.84 20.17
N LEU A 457 -64.88 -13.70 19.41
CA LEU A 457 -64.95 -15.14 19.71
C LEU A 457 -63.54 -15.74 19.75
N SER A 458 -62.70 -15.45 18.78
CA SER A 458 -61.28 -15.94 18.74
C SER A 458 -60.53 -15.49 19.99
N ASP A 459 -60.67 -14.21 20.38
CA ASP A 459 -59.97 -13.66 21.55
C ASP A 459 -60.45 -14.27 22.85
N PHE A 460 -61.77 -14.39 23.06
CA PHE A 460 -62.35 -15.00 24.24
C PHE A 460 -62.02 -16.51 24.33
N ALA A 461 -62.07 -17.24 23.22
CA ALA A 461 -61.69 -18.65 23.19
C ALA A 461 -60.22 -18.86 23.63
N LYS A 462 -59.32 -18.00 23.12
CA LYS A 462 -57.90 -17.99 23.57
C LYS A 462 -57.78 -17.61 25.04
N ALA A 463 -58.52 -16.63 25.51
CA ALA A 463 -58.53 -16.21 26.91
C ALA A 463 -59.00 -17.33 27.83
N VAL A 464 -60.14 -17.98 27.53
CA VAL A 464 -60.67 -19.13 28.28
C VAL A 464 -59.66 -20.30 28.30
N LYS A 465 -58.97 -20.54 27.20
CA LYS A 465 -57.91 -21.57 27.14
C LYS A 465 -56.77 -21.27 28.13
N GLN A 466 -56.45 -19.97 28.35
CA GLN A 466 -55.42 -19.58 29.33
C GLN A 466 -55.91 -19.61 30.78
N LYS A 467 -57.20 -19.30 31.02
CA LYS A 467 -57.81 -19.35 32.35
C LYS A 467 -59.18 -20.10 32.30
N PRO A 468 -59.17 -21.41 32.25
CA PRO A 468 -60.38 -22.19 32.12
C PRO A 468 -61.36 -22.03 33.30
N LEU A 469 -60.87 -21.60 34.48
CA LEU A 469 -61.72 -21.43 35.70
C LEU A 469 -62.21 -19.96 35.85
N HIS A 470 -62.17 -19.16 34.79
CA HIS A 470 -62.58 -17.75 34.84
C HIS A 470 -64.06 -17.63 34.37
N ALA A 471 -65.00 -17.66 35.26
CA ALA A 471 -66.46 -17.69 34.99
C ALA A 471 -66.87 -16.56 34.02
N THR A 472 -66.49 -15.27 34.25
CA THR A 472 -66.87 -14.18 33.40
C THR A 472 -66.29 -14.26 31.97
N ALA A 473 -65.19 -14.96 31.73
CA ALA A 473 -64.70 -15.19 30.37
C ALA A 473 -65.57 -16.22 29.63
N HIS A 474 -66.04 -17.23 30.32
CA HIS A 474 -67.05 -18.16 29.79
C HIS A 474 -68.39 -17.48 29.49
N ASP A 475 -68.88 -16.54 30.35
CA ASP A 475 -70.07 -15.73 30.03
C ASP A 475 -69.87 -14.97 28.74
N ARG A 476 -68.77 -14.22 28.60
CA ARG A 476 -68.51 -13.46 27.40
C ARG A 476 -68.37 -14.31 26.14
N LEU A 477 -67.82 -15.48 26.28
CA LEU A 477 -67.73 -16.44 25.17
C LEU A 477 -69.12 -16.94 24.79
N GLY A 478 -70.01 -17.25 25.79
CA GLY A 478 -71.41 -17.59 25.59
C GLY A 478 -72.24 -16.47 24.96
N ASP A 479 -72.09 -15.23 25.47
CA ASP A 479 -72.74 -14.05 24.88
C ASP A 479 -72.35 -13.85 23.41
N THR A 480 -71.06 -14.14 23.08
CA THR A 480 -70.54 -14.02 21.70
C THR A 480 -71.13 -15.11 20.80
N PHE A 481 -71.24 -16.34 21.29
CA PHE A 481 -71.93 -17.45 20.56
C PHE A 481 -73.37 -17.14 20.21
N ILE A 482 -74.12 -16.51 21.12
CA ILE A 482 -75.51 -16.10 20.84
C ILE A 482 -75.55 -15.08 19.70
N LYS A 483 -74.64 -14.12 19.70
CA LYS A 483 -74.54 -13.10 18.60
C LYS A 483 -74.18 -13.71 17.26
N LEU A 484 -73.56 -14.88 17.24
CA LEU A 484 -73.17 -15.64 16.05
C LEU A 484 -74.19 -16.78 15.75
N GLU A 485 -75.41 -16.74 16.35
CA GLU A 485 -76.48 -17.67 16.08
C GLU A 485 -76.08 -19.13 16.42
N MET A 486 -75.29 -19.33 17.45
CA MET A 486 -74.82 -20.65 17.92
C MET A 486 -75.31 -20.96 19.37
N PRO A 487 -76.60 -21.14 19.59
CA PRO A 487 -77.21 -21.21 20.93
C PRO A 487 -76.72 -22.44 21.76
N ASP A 488 -76.42 -23.53 21.09
CA ASP A 488 -75.95 -24.75 21.80
C ASP A 488 -74.61 -24.60 22.45
N MET A 489 -73.71 -23.83 21.73
CA MET A 489 -72.39 -23.52 22.28
C MET A 489 -72.45 -22.47 23.38
N ALA A 490 -73.38 -21.53 23.27
CA ALA A 490 -73.61 -20.51 24.28
C ALA A 490 -74.10 -21.16 25.59
N ALA A 491 -75.11 -22.07 25.53
CA ALA A 491 -75.62 -22.75 26.67
C ALA A 491 -74.55 -23.57 27.44
N ARG A 492 -73.68 -24.24 26.73
CA ARG A 492 -72.50 -24.93 27.30
C ARG A 492 -71.57 -24.01 28.09
N HIS A 493 -71.26 -22.90 27.56
CA HIS A 493 -70.28 -21.95 28.21
C HIS A 493 -70.97 -21.26 29.40
N TRP A 494 -72.21 -20.91 29.32
CA TRP A 494 -72.96 -20.36 30.48
C TRP A 494 -73.09 -21.35 31.59
N ALA A 495 -73.39 -22.66 31.31
CA ALA A 495 -73.43 -23.71 32.32
C ALA A 495 -72.09 -23.88 33.05
N ILE A 496 -70.95 -23.82 32.30
CA ILE A 496 -69.61 -23.82 32.88
C ILE A 496 -69.40 -22.60 33.79
N ALA A 497 -69.83 -21.42 33.34
CA ALA A 497 -69.71 -20.19 34.14
C ALA A 497 -70.46 -20.26 35.45
N GLU A 498 -71.67 -20.84 35.42
CA GLU A 498 -72.52 -21.03 36.60
C GLU A 498 -71.93 -22.01 37.59
N GLU A 499 -71.49 -23.19 37.12
CA GLU A 499 -70.74 -24.16 37.93
C GLU A 499 -69.54 -23.60 38.63
N LEU A 500 -68.75 -22.75 37.89
CA LEU A 500 -67.55 -22.09 38.45
C LEU A 500 -67.92 -21.06 39.55
N ARG A 501 -69.04 -20.36 39.42
CA ARG A 501 -69.53 -19.46 40.47
C ARG A 501 -70.02 -20.25 41.73
N GLU A 502 -70.75 -21.34 41.55
CA GLU A 502 -71.20 -22.14 42.62
C GLU A 502 -70.01 -22.74 43.40
N LYS A 503 -69.03 -23.31 42.72
CA LYS A 503 -67.83 -23.84 43.37
C LYS A 503 -67.08 -22.76 44.14
N LYS A 504 -67.03 -21.50 43.61
CA LYS A 504 -66.38 -20.38 44.31
C LYS A 504 -67.15 -19.95 45.57
N GLN A 505 -68.48 -19.99 45.54
CA GLN A 505 -69.35 -19.72 46.74
C GLN A 505 -69.19 -20.81 47.81
N GLN A 506 -69.04 -22.06 47.41
CA GLN A 506 -68.79 -23.15 48.35
C GLN A 506 -67.42 -23.12 49.00
N ASN A 507 -66.40 -22.67 48.31
CA ASN A 507 -65.04 -22.54 48.84
C ASN A 507 -64.83 -21.25 49.70
N ASN A 508 -65.79 -20.35 49.73
CA ASN A 508 -65.73 -19.08 50.51
C ASN A 508 -66.63 -19.16 51.76
N LYS A 509 -67.34 -20.31 52.00
CA LYS A 509 -68.03 -20.67 53.19
C LYS A 509 -67.17 -21.60 54.06
#